data_796d1a964927107664f0555da4d20027
#
_entry.id   796d1a964927107664f0555da4d20027
#
_cell.length_a   1.000
_cell.length_b   1.000
_cell.length_c   1.000
_cell.angle_alpha   90.00
_cell.angle_beta   90.00
_cell.angle_gamma   90.00
#
_symmetry.space_group_name_H-M   'P 1'
#
loop_
_entity.id
_entity.type
_entity.pdbx_description
1 polymer ?
#
loop_
_entity_poly.entity_id
_entity_poly.type
_entity_poly.pdbx_seq_one_letter_code
_entity_poly.pdbx_strand_id
1 'polypeptide(L)'
;MPLVGIIAKKRDIQAIKKELAEYEVEIIHLNKESLKNMKNIIFKDLIILEDINLQEAEYSYMEEIISKAEYLILNSDIDFRVLKYIKLKKPIKTITFGFNPKSTITISSVKEDKILVCLQRNIENGDKEIIETQEKEIEITKDSTKKIYNKLVVFILKELHNL
;
A
#
# COMPACT_ATOMS: atom_id res chain seq x y z
N MET A 1 -5.36 -12.16 11.44
CA MET A 1 -4.48 -10.96 11.52
C MET A 1 -3.64 -10.91 10.25
N PRO A 2 -3.84 -9.93 9.36
CA PRO A 2 -3.03 -9.78 8.16
C PRO A 2 -1.62 -9.31 8.48
N LEU A 3 -0.65 -9.87 7.76
CA LEU A 3 0.75 -9.46 7.79
C LEU A 3 1.03 -8.57 6.60
N VAL A 4 1.41 -7.33 6.84
CA VAL A 4 1.58 -6.28 5.83
C VAL A 4 3.05 -5.86 5.75
N GLY A 5 3.65 -5.98 4.57
CA GLY A 5 4.98 -5.44 4.30
C GLY A 5 4.87 -4.04 3.70
N ILE A 6 5.60 -3.07 4.22
CA ILE A 6 5.56 -1.69 3.71
C ILE A 6 6.97 -1.18 3.40
N ILE A 7 7.16 -0.69 2.17
CA ILE A 7 8.35 0.05 1.75
C ILE A 7 8.03 1.54 1.79
N ALA A 8 8.54 2.24 2.79
CA ALA A 8 8.34 3.67 3.02
C ALA A 8 9.40 4.23 3.96
N LYS A 9 9.39 5.54 4.18
CA LYS A 9 10.21 6.16 5.23
C LYS A 9 9.75 5.72 6.60
N LYS A 10 10.69 5.59 7.52
CA LYS A 10 10.42 5.17 8.90
C LYS A 10 9.32 6.00 9.58
N ARG A 11 9.29 7.32 9.34
CA ARG A 11 8.26 8.23 9.86
C ARG A 11 6.85 7.88 9.37
N ASP A 12 6.73 7.46 8.11
CA ASP A 12 5.45 7.11 7.50
C ASP A 12 4.95 5.77 8.04
N ILE A 13 5.85 4.81 8.21
CA ILE A 13 5.55 3.54 8.89
C ILE A 13 5.02 3.78 10.30
N GLN A 14 5.68 4.66 11.08
CA GLN A 14 5.24 4.98 12.43
C GLN A 14 3.86 5.64 12.47
N ALA A 15 3.58 6.54 11.50
CA ALA A 15 2.27 7.18 11.40
C ALA A 15 1.16 6.16 11.05
N ILE A 16 1.41 5.26 10.10
CA ILE A 16 0.46 4.20 9.73
C ILE A 16 0.22 3.24 10.90
N LYS A 17 1.29 2.78 11.58
CA LYS A 17 1.18 1.93 12.77
C LYS A 17 0.35 2.57 13.88
N LYS A 18 0.54 3.88 14.11
CA LYS A 18 -0.22 4.62 15.12
C LYS A 18 -1.72 4.64 14.80
N GLU A 19 -2.10 4.86 13.55
CA GLU A 19 -3.51 4.88 13.13
C GLU A 19 -4.17 3.51 13.16
N LEU A 20 -3.39 2.44 13.02
CA LEU A 20 -3.86 1.06 13.02
C LEU A 20 -3.63 0.34 14.36
N ALA A 21 -3.21 1.06 15.40
CA ALA A 21 -2.81 0.45 16.69
C ALA A 21 -3.93 -0.33 17.41
N GLU A 22 -5.20 0.03 17.15
CA GLU A 22 -6.37 -0.62 17.76
C GLU A 22 -6.88 -1.83 16.93
N TYR A 23 -6.27 -2.07 15.75
CA TYR A 23 -6.68 -3.12 14.84
C TYR A 23 -5.69 -4.28 14.84
N GLU A 24 -6.17 -5.48 14.56
CA GLU A 24 -5.35 -6.68 14.48
C GLU A 24 -4.62 -6.77 13.14
N VAL A 25 -3.63 -5.90 12.94
CA VAL A 25 -2.76 -5.82 11.76
C VAL A 25 -1.29 -5.81 12.20
N GLU A 26 -0.49 -6.69 11.63
CA GLU A 26 0.97 -6.67 11.84
C GLU A 26 1.67 -5.99 10.68
N ILE A 27 2.42 -4.93 10.95
CA ILE A 27 3.13 -4.14 9.94
C ILE A 27 4.63 -4.33 10.07
N ILE A 28 5.26 -4.80 9.00
CA ILE A 28 6.71 -4.94 8.87
C ILE A 28 7.25 -3.88 7.92
N HIS A 29 8.21 -3.10 8.40
CA HIS A 29 8.97 -2.17 7.57
C HIS A 29 9.96 -2.94 6.70
N LEU A 30 9.82 -2.83 5.38
CA LEU A 30 10.76 -3.37 4.42
C LEU A 30 11.70 -2.28 3.92
N ASN A 31 12.97 -2.55 3.96
CA ASN A 31 14.03 -1.71 3.41
C ASN A 31 15.07 -2.58 2.69
N LYS A 32 16.01 -1.96 2.01
CA LYS A 32 17.04 -2.64 1.24
C LYS A 32 17.76 -3.73 2.05
N GLU A 33 18.11 -3.42 3.29
CA GLU A 33 18.88 -4.30 4.17
C GLU A 33 18.06 -5.49 4.67
N SER A 34 16.75 -5.33 4.81
CA SER A 34 15.86 -6.38 5.33
C SER A 34 15.39 -7.38 4.27
N LEU A 35 15.40 -7.04 2.98
CA LEU A 35 14.81 -7.86 1.92
C LEU A 35 15.32 -9.30 1.90
N LYS A 36 16.63 -9.51 2.06
CA LYS A 36 17.24 -10.84 2.09
C LYS A 36 16.64 -11.73 3.18
N ASN A 37 16.42 -11.17 4.37
CA ASN A 37 15.90 -11.91 5.51
C ASN A 37 14.38 -12.10 5.42
N MET A 38 13.69 -11.22 4.70
CA MET A 38 12.23 -11.22 4.56
C MET A 38 11.71 -11.99 3.33
N LYS A 39 12.59 -12.45 2.44
CA LYS A 39 12.20 -13.14 1.19
C LYS A 39 11.35 -14.40 1.39
N ASN A 40 11.44 -15.03 2.56
CA ASN A 40 10.67 -16.24 2.89
C ASN A 40 9.37 -15.93 3.65
N ILE A 41 9.13 -14.67 4.01
CA ILE A 41 7.91 -14.24 4.67
C ILE A 41 6.81 -14.10 3.61
N ILE A 42 5.61 -14.59 3.95
CA ILE A 42 4.42 -14.45 3.12
C ILE A 42 3.61 -13.29 3.66
N PHE A 43 3.61 -12.18 2.92
CA PHE A 43 2.79 -11.03 3.24
C PHE A 43 1.40 -11.19 2.62
N LYS A 44 0.36 -10.81 3.34
CA LYS A 44 -0.98 -10.65 2.78
C LYS A 44 -0.97 -9.49 1.79
N ASP A 45 -0.47 -8.35 2.24
CA ASP A 45 -0.32 -7.14 1.43
C ASP A 45 1.13 -6.69 1.39
N LEU A 46 1.56 -6.27 0.22
CA LEU A 46 2.82 -5.58 0.02
C LEU A 46 2.54 -4.17 -0.49
N ILE A 47 2.93 -3.16 0.28
CA ILE A 47 2.70 -1.75 -0.02
C ILE A 47 4.02 -1.09 -0.40
N ILE A 48 4.05 -0.42 -1.55
CA ILE A 48 5.19 0.37 -1.98
C ILE A 48 4.78 1.85 -2.04
N LEU A 49 5.21 2.59 -1.05
CA LEU A 49 4.95 4.02 -0.90
C LEU A 49 6.02 4.88 -1.57
N GLU A 50 7.24 4.38 -1.63
CA GLU A 50 8.41 5.07 -2.17
C GLU A 50 9.25 4.15 -3.04
N ASP A 51 10.00 4.75 -3.99
CA ASP A 51 10.98 4.02 -4.77
C ASP A 51 12.14 3.55 -3.87
N ILE A 52 12.65 2.39 -4.17
CA ILE A 52 13.78 1.79 -3.46
C ILE A 52 14.91 1.53 -4.45
N ASN A 53 16.12 1.97 -4.12
CA ASN A 53 17.28 1.74 -4.96
C ASN A 53 17.90 0.37 -4.67
N LEU A 54 17.66 -0.60 -5.54
CA LEU A 54 18.12 -1.97 -5.42
C LEU A 54 19.28 -2.27 -6.37
N GLN A 55 20.13 -3.21 -5.97
CA GLN A 55 21.13 -3.85 -6.82
C GLN A 55 20.60 -5.18 -7.36
N GLU A 56 21.31 -5.78 -8.32
CA GLU A 56 20.85 -6.98 -9.05
C GLU A 56 20.41 -8.13 -8.13
N ALA A 57 21.19 -8.47 -7.11
CA ALA A 57 20.84 -9.53 -6.17
C ALA A 57 19.56 -9.23 -5.36
N GLU A 58 19.29 -7.97 -5.07
CA GLU A 58 18.16 -7.52 -4.28
C GLU A 58 16.85 -7.54 -5.09
N TYR A 59 16.91 -7.39 -6.42
CA TYR A 59 15.74 -7.59 -7.28
C TYR A 59 15.16 -8.99 -7.14
N SER A 60 16.01 -10.00 -7.04
CA SER A 60 15.59 -11.39 -6.82
C SER A 60 14.82 -11.54 -5.49
N TYR A 61 15.28 -10.92 -4.42
CA TYR A 61 14.58 -10.96 -3.13
C TYR A 61 13.21 -10.26 -3.19
N MET A 62 13.16 -9.10 -3.83
CA MET A 62 11.92 -8.36 -4.02
C MET A 62 10.92 -9.16 -4.87
N GLU A 63 11.38 -9.79 -5.94
CA GLU A 63 10.57 -10.64 -6.81
C GLU A 63 9.96 -11.81 -6.03
N GLU A 64 10.74 -12.47 -5.16
CA GLU A 64 10.22 -13.52 -4.29
C GLU A 64 9.17 -13.01 -3.32
N ILE A 65 9.38 -11.85 -2.70
CA ILE A 65 8.43 -11.24 -1.77
C ILE A 65 7.13 -10.91 -2.49
N ILE A 66 7.20 -10.22 -3.62
CA ILE A 66 6.02 -9.83 -4.42
C ILE A 66 5.26 -11.07 -4.89
N SER A 67 5.96 -12.10 -5.39
CA SER A 67 5.32 -13.30 -5.94
C SER A 67 4.50 -14.09 -4.94
N LYS A 68 4.76 -13.92 -3.65
CA LYS A 68 4.06 -14.61 -2.55
C LYS A 68 2.95 -13.77 -1.92
N ALA A 69 2.93 -12.45 -2.17
CA ALA A 69 1.90 -11.57 -1.64
C ALA A 69 0.56 -11.80 -2.36
N GLU A 70 -0.54 -11.58 -1.67
CA GLU A 70 -1.87 -11.62 -2.29
C GLU A 70 -2.19 -10.30 -2.99
N TYR A 71 -1.86 -9.17 -2.36
CA TYR A 71 -2.06 -7.84 -2.92
C TYR A 71 -0.75 -7.08 -3.05
N LEU A 72 -0.59 -6.40 -4.17
CA LEU A 72 0.44 -5.40 -4.39
C LEU A 72 -0.23 -4.02 -4.45
N ILE A 73 0.10 -3.16 -3.49
CA ILE A 73 -0.51 -1.84 -3.33
C ILE A 73 0.54 -0.78 -3.62
N LEU A 74 0.30 0.05 -4.63
CA LEU A 74 1.28 0.95 -5.20
C LEU A 74 0.83 2.40 -5.19
N ASN A 75 1.72 3.30 -4.76
CA ASN A 75 1.55 4.72 -4.97
C ASN A 75 1.81 5.04 -6.47
N SER A 76 0.74 5.33 -7.22
CA SER A 76 0.81 5.58 -8.67
C SER A 76 1.37 6.95 -9.05
N ASP A 77 1.61 7.83 -8.09
CA ASP A 77 2.23 9.14 -8.32
C ASP A 77 3.76 9.06 -8.36
N ILE A 78 4.33 7.89 -8.09
CA ILE A 78 5.76 7.63 -8.08
C ILE A 78 6.14 6.65 -9.18
N ASP A 79 7.22 6.95 -9.90
CA ASP A 79 7.82 6.02 -10.87
C ASP A 79 8.72 5.02 -10.15
N PHE A 80 8.22 3.81 -9.93
CA PHE A 80 8.99 2.75 -9.29
C PHE A 80 9.94 2.08 -10.28
N ARG A 81 11.21 2.44 -10.27
CA ARG A 81 12.23 1.82 -11.11
C ARG A 81 12.36 0.33 -10.86
N VAL A 82 12.22 -0.10 -9.61
CA VAL A 82 12.31 -1.49 -9.21
C VAL A 82 11.34 -2.39 -9.98
N LEU A 83 10.11 -1.92 -10.24
CA LEU A 83 9.10 -2.71 -10.94
C LEU A 83 9.40 -2.92 -12.43
N LYS A 84 10.27 -2.12 -13.02
CA LYS A 84 10.72 -2.28 -14.42
C LYS A 84 11.62 -3.49 -14.62
N TYR A 85 12.28 -3.93 -13.56
CA TYR A 85 13.26 -5.03 -13.59
C TYR A 85 12.74 -6.33 -12.98
N ILE A 86 11.56 -6.30 -12.33
CA ILE A 86 10.95 -7.47 -11.71
C ILE A 86 10.14 -8.24 -12.75
N LYS A 87 10.39 -9.56 -12.82
CA LYS A 87 9.64 -10.49 -13.67
C LYS A 87 8.72 -11.34 -12.80
N LEU A 88 7.45 -10.99 -12.77
CA LEU A 88 6.47 -11.79 -12.03
C LEU A 88 6.07 -13.02 -12.85
N LYS A 89 6.17 -14.20 -12.23
CA LYS A 89 5.77 -15.47 -12.83
C LYS A 89 4.26 -15.69 -12.82
N LYS A 90 3.54 -14.98 -11.96
CA LYS A 90 2.10 -15.09 -11.80
C LYS A 90 1.48 -13.68 -11.73
N PRO A 91 0.24 -13.51 -12.21
CA PRO A 91 -0.52 -12.29 -11.95
C PRO A 91 -0.69 -12.09 -10.44
N ILE A 92 -0.61 -10.83 -10.00
CA ILE A 92 -0.90 -10.42 -8.62
C ILE A 92 -2.03 -9.40 -8.61
N LYS A 93 -2.90 -9.47 -7.62
CA LYS A 93 -3.94 -8.46 -7.43
C LYS A 93 -3.25 -7.13 -7.10
N THR A 94 -3.41 -6.15 -7.98
CA THR A 94 -2.76 -4.85 -7.84
C THR A 94 -3.78 -3.74 -7.60
N ILE A 95 -3.55 -2.96 -6.56
CA ILE A 95 -4.31 -1.76 -6.22
C ILE A 95 -3.37 -0.57 -6.30
N THR A 96 -3.71 0.40 -7.14
CA THR A 96 -2.97 1.65 -7.25
C THR A 96 -3.70 2.77 -6.52
N PHE A 97 -2.96 3.67 -5.90
CA PHE A 97 -3.54 4.82 -5.20
C PHE A 97 -2.70 6.08 -5.43
N GLY A 98 -3.33 7.22 -5.31
CA GLY A 98 -2.68 8.52 -5.46
C GLY A 98 -3.60 9.59 -6.08
N PHE A 99 -3.01 10.71 -6.46
CA PHE A 99 -3.70 11.78 -7.18
C PHE A 99 -3.87 11.50 -8.67
N ASN A 100 -3.11 10.54 -9.21
CA ASN A 100 -3.23 10.15 -10.60
C ASN A 100 -4.67 9.66 -10.89
N PRO A 101 -5.37 10.26 -11.86
CA PRO A 101 -6.77 9.92 -12.16
C PRO A 101 -6.96 8.51 -12.70
N LYS A 102 -5.91 7.80 -13.06
CA LYS A 102 -5.96 6.40 -13.50
C LYS A 102 -5.81 5.41 -12.34
N SER A 103 -5.57 5.87 -11.13
CA SER A 103 -5.44 5.03 -9.94
C SER A 103 -6.73 4.26 -9.64
N THR A 104 -6.61 3.09 -9.05
CA THR A 104 -7.77 2.35 -8.52
C THR A 104 -8.47 3.16 -7.43
N ILE A 105 -7.68 3.80 -6.57
CA ILE A 105 -8.14 4.68 -5.50
C ILE A 105 -7.49 6.05 -5.67
N THR A 106 -8.30 7.08 -5.85
CA THR A 106 -7.82 8.45 -6.05
C THR A 106 -8.49 9.42 -5.10
N ILE A 107 -7.97 10.64 -5.08
CA ILE A 107 -8.52 11.75 -4.30
C ILE A 107 -9.20 12.72 -5.26
N SER A 108 -10.50 12.94 -5.07
CA SER A 108 -11.27 13.86 -5.91
C SER A 108 -11.31 15.28 -5.32
N SER A 109 -11.15 15.44 -4.02
CA SER A 109 -11.03 16.76 -3.39
C SER A 109 -10.27 16.72 -2.08
N VAL A 110 -9.60 17.84 -1.78
CA VAL A 110 -8.90 18.09 -0.51
C VAL A 110 -9.42 19.36 0.10
N LYS A 111 -9.91 19.29 1.34
CA LYS A 111 -10.33 20.42 2.19
C LYS A 111 -9.43 20.51 3.41
N GLU A 112 -9.60 21.52 4.25
CA GLU A 112 -8.76 21.72 5.44
C GLU A 112 -8.86 20.56 6.44
N ASP A 113 -10.03 19.96 6.56
CA ASP A 113 -10.38 18.96 7.58
C ASP A 113 -10.73 17.59 7.01
N LYS A 114 -10.83 17.46 5.68
CA LYS A 114 -11.22 16.20 5.04
C LYS A 114 -10.74 16.07 3.62
N ILE A 115 -10.62 14.81 3.20
CA ILE A 115 -10.42 14.43 1.80
C ILE A 115 -11.58 13.58 1.32
N LEU A 116 -11.91 13.70 0.03
CA LEU A 116 -12.85 12.81 -0.63
C LEU A 116 -12.06 11.76 -1.42
N VAL A 117 -12.15 10.51 -0.97
CA VAL A 117 -11.48 9.36 -1.59
C VAL A 117 -12.46 8.66 -2.51
N CYS A 118 -12.04 8.40 -3.73
CA CYS A 118 -12.84 7.75 -4.76
C CYS A 118 -12.23 6.38 -5.11
N LEU A 119 -12.99 5.31 -4.87
CA LEU A 119 -12.72 3.98 -5.40
C LEU A 119 -13.30 3.90 -6.81
N GLN A 120 -12.45 3.91 -7.82
CA GLN A 120 -12.84 3.99 -9.23
C GLN A 120 -13.11 2.63 -9.89
N ARG A 121 -12.67 1.56 -9.27
CA ARG A 121 -12.84 0.18 -9.76
C ARG A 121 -13.21 -0.72 -8.61
N ASN A 122 -14.05 -1.71 -8.86
CA ASN A 122 -14.34 -2.73 -7.87
C ASN A 122 -13.05 -3.45 -7.47
N ILE A 123 -12.89 -3.70 -6.18
CA ILE A 123 -11.80 -4.51 -5.64
C ILE A 123 -12.38 -5.67 -4.84
N GLU A 124 -11.68 -6.79 -4.83
CA GLU A 124 -12.01 -7.92 -3.97
C GLU A 124 -11.26 -7.77 -2.66
N ASN A 125 -11.94 -7.91 -1.52
CA ASN A 125 -11.32 -7.86 -0.21
C ASN A 125 -10.71 -9.21 0.21
N GLY A 126 -10.12 -9.28 1.41
CA GLY A 126 -9.50 -10.48 1.95
C GLY A 126 -10.46 -11.65 2.17
N ASP A 127 -11.76 -11.37 2.31
CA ASP A 127 -12.83 -12.35 2.49
C ASP A 127 -13.50 -12.73 1.16
N LYS A 128 -12.94 -12.29 0.03
CA LYS A 128 -13.44 -12.48 -1.34
C LYS A 128 -14.77 -11.77 -1.64
N GLU A 129 -15.12 -10.76 -0.86
CA GLU A 129 -16.25 -9.90 -1.12
C GLU A 129 -15.85 -8.77 -2.07
N ILE A 130 -16.77 -8.33 -2.90
CA ILE A 130 -16.55 -7.23 -3.82
C ILE A 130 -16.87 -5.91 -3.13
N ILE A 131 -15.90 -5.02 -3.07
CA ILE A 131 -16.08 -3.63 -2.67
C ILE A 131 -16.35 -2.85 -3.95
N GLU A 132 -17.58 -2.36 -4.07
CA GLU A 132 -18.01 -1.62 -5.25
C GLU A 132 -17.44 -0.20 -5.29
N THR A 133 -17.41 0.39 -6.49
CA THR A 133 -17.04 1.78 -6.71
C THR A 133 -17.86 2.71 -5.82
N GLN A 134 -17.19 3.62 -5.12
CA GLN A 134 -17.80 4.52 -4.16
C GLN A 134 -16.92 5.73 -3.87
N GLU A 135 -17.50 6.72 -3.24
CA GLU A 135 -16.79 7.86 -2.65
C GLU A 135 -16.96 7.85 -1.13
N LYS A 136 -15.87 8.12 -0.41
CA LYS A 136 -15.86 8.23 1.05
C LYS A 136 -15.12 9.48 1.49
N GLU A 137 -15.69 10.20 2.44
CA GLU A 137 -15.00 11.29 3.14
C GLU A 137 -14.12 10.71 4.24
N ILE A 138 -12.87 11.17 4.32
CA ILE A 138 -11.92 10.83 5.37
C ILE A 138 -11.51 12.12 6.05
N GLU A 139 -11.65 12.16 7.38
CA GLU A 139 -11.18 13.28 8.19
C GLU A 139 -9.65 13.33 8.21
N ILE A 140 -9.12 14.55 8.07
CA ILE A 140 -7.69 14.83 8.17
C ILE A 140 -7.47 16.01 9.11
N THR A 141 -6.28 16.11 9.70
CA THR A 141 -5.82 17.30 10.43
C THR A 141 -4.95 18.16 9.51
N LYS A 142 -4.76 19.43 9.87
CA LYS A 142 -3.86 20.35 9.10
C LYS A 142 -2.47 19.76 8.87
N ASP A 143 -1.96 18.99 9.80
CA ASP A 143 -0.67 18.31 9.69
C ASP A 143 -0.70 17.09 8.76
N SER A 144 -1.90 16.58 8.46
CA SER A 144 -2.10 15.37 7.66
C SER A 144 -2.04 15.64 6.15
N THR A 145 -2.14 16.90 5.68
CA THR A 145 -2.04 17.22 4.25
C THR A 145 -0.71 16.77 3.64
N LYS A 146 0.36 16.78 4.42
CA LYS A 146 1.68 16.24 4.04
C LYS A 146 1.76 14.70 4.09
N LYS A 147 0.71 14.04 4.62
CA LYS A 147 0.65 12.59 4.88
C LYS A 147 -0.58 11.93 4.24
N ILE A 148 -1.11 12.54 3.19
CA ILE A 148 -2.30 12.03 2.50
C ILE A 148 -2.10 10.59 2.03
N TYR A 149 -0.92 10.23 1.54
CA TYR A 149 -0.64 8.86 1.13
C TYR A 149 -0.74 7.87 2.29
N ASN A 150 -0.31 8.25 3.51
CA ASN A 150 -0.46 7.41 4.69
C ASN A 150 -1.95 7.19 5.03
N LYS A 151 -2.77 8.22 4.88
CA LYS A 151 -4.23 8.11 5.05
C LYS A 151 -4.86 7.18 4.03
N LEU A 152 -4.43 7.24 2.78
CA LEU A 152 -4.89 6.31 1.74
C LEU A 152 -4.48 4.88 2.05
N VAL A 153 -3.26 4.63 2.52
CA VAL A 153 -2.81 3.30 2.93
C VAL A 153 -3.67 2.75 4.07
N VAL A 154 -3.93 3.56 5.10
CA VAL A 154 -4.80 3.16 6.22
C VAL A 154 -6.21 2.85 5.72
N PHE A 155 -6.78 3.70 4.85
CA PHE A 155 -8.08 3.47 4.23
C PHE A 155 -8.12 2.15 3.47
N ILE A 156 -7.12 1.89 2.62
CA ILE A 156 -7.04 0.66 1.82
C ILE A 156 -6.98 -0.58 2.72
N LEU A 157 -6.15 -0.57 3.74
CA LEU A 157 -6.03 -1.69 4.68
C LEU A 157 -7.33 -1.95 5.43
N LYS A 158 -8.03 -0.90 5.83
CA LYS A 158 -9.35 -1.02 6.47
C LYS A 158 -10.39 -1.66 5.55
N GLU A 159 -10.47 -1.20 4.30
CA GLU A 159 -11.41 -1.75 3.33
C GLU A 159 -11.06 -3.21 2.97
N LEU A 160 -9.78 -3.54 2.77
CA LEU A 160 -9.37 -4.89 2.39
C LEU A 160 -9.57 -5.93 3.50
N HIS A 161 -9.49 -5.52 4.76
CA HIS A 161 -9.52 -6.44 5.90
C HIS A 161 -10.70 -6.24 6.84
N ASN A 162 -11.68 -5.42 6.45
CA ASN A 162 -12.88 -5.12 7.26
C ASN A 162 -12.54 -4.65 8.69
N LEU A 163 -11.56 -3.72 8.80
CA LEU A 163 -11.07 -3.18 10.08
C LEU A 163 -11.90 -1.99 10.59
#